data_8ade9038a4bcb6d774c5f5a8d166f1a0
#
_entry.id   8ade9038a4bcb6d774c5f5a8d166f1a0
#
_cell.length_a   1.000
_cell.length_b   1.000
_cell.length_c   1.000
_cell.angle_alpha   90.00
_cell.angle_beta   90.00
_cell.angle_gamma   90.00
#
_symmetry.space_group_name_H-M   'P 1'
#
loop_
_entity.id
_entity.type
_entity.pdbx_description
1 polymer ?
#
loop_
_entity_poly.entity_id
_entity_poly.type
_entity_poly.pdbx_seq_one_letter_code
_entity_poly.pdbx_strand_id
1 'polypeptide(L)'
;MFGKCLKFAAIVVLAAGFVGFANCTRAGAQVAGASQAKNCNRACLDGFVNQFLDALVAHDPSRLPVTKYIKYTENGQRLALGDGFWRTATARGDYKLYIEDTQAGEVGFFGTMKEAGQPVILALRLRIYENKISEAEAIVARGDTMAVNGAKNLDKLGKPDPIYLRDTPKSERVSRLDLIDTANKYFSGMQQDNGKGDYSFFADDCNRLENGMQTTNAPNARPARPGSYSAAWGCKKQFASGLLHFVSRIRDRRYMVVDQERGDVFAFGFFDHEAGNTRTFQTPDGKTVTAGPVTPWTWELAELFKVQGGKIHRIQAVLTQAPYGMTSGWSSWDDAMSDKPQW
;
A
#
# COMPACT_ATOMS: atom_id res chain seq x y z
N MET A 1 16.57 37.95 61.87
CA MET A 1 15.46 38.85 62.21
C MET A 1 14.18 38.19 61.82
N PHE A 2 13.47 37.74 62.83
CA PHE A 2 12.01 37.74 63.08
C PHE A 2 11.12 37.78 61.83
N GLY A 3 10.28 36.82 61.52
CA GLY A 3 9.34 36.08 62.37
C GLY A 3 7.94 36.39 61.91
N LYS A 4 7.12 35.36 61.59
CA LYS A 4 5.83 35.14 62.22
C LYS A 4 5.05 34.08 61.46
N CYS A 5 4.83 32.96 62.15
CA CYS A 5 3.74 32.00 61.92
C CYS A 5 2.38 32.69 62.02
N LEU A 6 1.45 32.31 61.16
CA LEU A 6 0.02 32.44 61.43
C LEU A 6 -0.66 31.10 61.16
N LYS A 7 -1.10 30.47 62.24
CA LYS A 7 -2.00 29.31 62.25
C LYS A 7 -3.42 29.80 61.96
N PHE A 8 -4.12 29.15 61.06
CA PHE A 8 -5.58 29.20 61.02
C PHE A 8 -6.17 27.81 61.05
N ALA A 9 -7.18 27.70 61.88
CA ALA A 9 -7.81 26.50 62.36
C ALA A 9 -8.65 25.79 61.32
N ALA A 10 -8.71 24.47 61.45
CA ALA A 10 -9.58 23.58 60.73
C ALA A 10 -11.04 23.79 61.14
N ILE A 11 -11.93 23.86 60.18
CA ILE A 11 -13.36 23.58 60.32
C ILE A 11 -13.67 22.38 59.45
N VAL A 12 -13.99 21.26 60.09
CA VAL A 12 -14.50 20.05 59.47
C VAL A 12 -16.00 20.26 59.25
N VAL A 13 -16.44 20.30 57.99
CA VAL A 13 -17.84 20.13 57.63
C VAL A 13 -17.99 18.78 56.91
N LEU A 14 -18.60 17.84 57.60
CA LEU A 14 -19.08 16.59 57.02
C LEU A 14 -20.31 16.94 56.11
N ALA A 15 -20.14 16.80 54.81
CA ALA A 15 -21.25 16.72 53.89
C ALA A 15 -21.22 15.34 53.21
N ALA A 16 -22.22 14.50 53.53
CA ALA A 16 -22.48 13.28 52.81
C ALA A 16 -22.93 13.63 51.39
N GLY A 17 -22.07 13.33 50.42
CA GLY A 17 -22.34 13.52 49.01
C GLY A 17 -22.38 12.20 48.28
N PHE A 18 -23.55 11.90 47.71
CA PHE A 18 -23.85 10.79 46.83
C PHE A 18 -22.76 10.64 45.73
N VAL A 19 -22.13 9.44 45.71
CA VAL A 19 -21.28 9.04 44.58
C VAL A 19 -22.20 8.64 43.43
N GLY A 20 -22.53 9.59 42.58
CA GLY A 20 -23.10 9.31 41.28
C GLY A 20 -22.01 8.78 40.36
N PHE A 21 -22.07 7.49 40.01
CA PHE A 21 -21.27 6.93 38.92
C PHE A 21 -21.75 7.61 37.62
N ALA A 22 -21.03 8.60 37.15
CA ALA A 22 -21.16 9.09 35.80
C ALA A 22 -20.61 8.00 34.86
N ASN A 23 -21.51 7.25 34.23
CA ASN A 23 -21.17 6.42 33.07
C ASN A 23 -20.65 7.36 31.97
N CYS A 24 -19.33 7.46 31.84
CA CYS A 24 -18.68 8.05 30.70
C CYS A 24 -18.90 7.10 29.51
N THR A 25 -20.06 7.21 28.86
CA THR A 25 -20.26 6.64 27.53
C THR A 25 -19.23 7.31 26.63
N ARG A 26 -18.20 6.57 26.23
CA ARG A 26 -17.34 6.94 25.11
C ARG A 26 -18.28 7.21 23.92
N ALA A 27 -18.49 8.47 23.62
CA ALA A 27 -19.00 8.86 22.33
C ALA A 27 -17.97 8.37 21.31
N GLY A 28 -18.26 7.23 20.67
CA GLY A 28 -17.54 6.82 19.48
C GLY A 28 -17.62 7.99 18.51
N ALA A 29 -16.47 8.53 18.12
CA ALA A 29 -16.41 9.44 17.01
C ALA A 29 -16.98 8.67 15.82
N GLN A 30 -18.26 8.94 15.48
CA GLN A 30 -18.77 8.57 14.17
C GLN A 30 -17.91 9.32 13.17
N VAL A 31 -17.04 8.57 12.51
CA VAL A 31 -16.40 9.02 11.27
C VAL A 31 -17.56 9.47 10.39
N ALA A 32 -17.59 10.77 10.10
CA ALA A 32 -18.60 11.35 9.22
C ALA A 32 -18.64 10.50 7.96
N GLY A 33 -19.76 9.81 7.73
CA GLY A 33 -19.91 8.89 6.62
C GLY A 33 -19.49 9.59 5.35
N ALA A 34 -18.50 9.03 4.68
CA ALA A 34 -18.12 9.46 3.34
C ALA A 34 -19.41 9.48 2.52
N SER A 35 -19.76 10.66 1.99
CA SER A 35 -20.88 10.81 1.06
C SER A 35 -20.58 9.89 -0.12
N GLN A 36 -21.25 8.74 -0.16
CA GLN A 36 -21.11 7.75 -1.23
C GLN A 36 -21.26 8.44 -2.57
N ALA A 37 -20.40 8.09 -3.52
CA ALA A 37 -20.65 8.33 -4.93
C ALA A 37 -21.98 7.60 -5.25
N LYS A 38 -23.10 8.31 -5.10
CA LYS A 38 -24.42 7.73 -5.37
C LYS A 38 -24.40 7.23 -6.80
N ASN A 39 -24.37 5.89 -6.98
CA ASN A 39 -24.53 5.15 -8.23
C ASN A 39 -23.27 4.98 -9.13
N CYS A 40 -22.03 5.07 -8.65
CA CYS A 40 -20.86 4.71 -9.46
C CYS A 40 -20.51 3.22 -9.21
N ASN A 41 -20.94 2.35 -10.11
CA ASN A 41 -20.59 0.93 -10.10
C ASN A 41 -19.17 0.70 -10.67
N ARG A 42 -18.70 -0.56 -10.73
CA ARG A 42 -17.37 -0.91 -11.25
C ARG A 42 -17.08 -0.29 -12.61
N ALA A 43 -17.99 -0.45 -13.57
CA ALA A 43 -17.80 0.10 -14.91
C ALA A 43 -17.70 1.64 -14.93
N CYS A 44 -18.41 2.30 -14.03
CA CYS A 44 -18.30 3.75 -13.84
C CYS A 44 -16.92 4.13 -13.30
N LEU A 45 -16.40 3.42 -12.29
CA LEU A 45 -15.08 3.65 -11.71
C LEU A 45 -13.97 3.40 -12.74
N ASP A 46 -14.04 2.31 -13.50
CA ASP A 46 -13.13 2.02 -14.61
C ASP A 46 -13.18 3.12 -15.68
N GLY A 47 -14.38 3.67 -15.93
CA GLY A 47 -14.58 4.78 -16.84
C GLY A 47 -13.77 6.02 -16.43
N PHE A 48 -13.72 6.36 -15.14
CA PHE A 48 -12.89 7.46 -14.63
C PHE A 48 -11.40 7.22 -14.82
N VAL A 49 -10.92 5.99 -14.56
CA VAL A 49 -9.52 5.62 -14.84
C VAL A 49 -9.22 5.78 -16.33
N ASN A 50 -10.09 5.25 -17.20
CA ASN A 50 -9.89 5.35 -18.64
C ASN A 50 -9.86 6.80 -19.12
N GLN A 51 -10.77 7.65 -18.65
CA GLN A 51 -10.76 9.09 -18.94
C GLN A 51 -9.46 9.75 -18.46
N PHE A 52 -8.99 9.40 -17.24
CA PHE A 52 -7.73 9.92 -16.70
C PHE A 52 -6.55 9.55 -17.60
N LEU A 53 -6.45 8.28 -18.01
CA LEU A 53 -5.36 7.81 -18.88
C LEU A 53 -5.42 8.42 -20.28
N ASP A 54 -6.62 8.64 -20.84
CA ASP A 54 -6.79 9.30 -22.14
C ASP A 54 -6.40 10.78 -22.09
N ALA A 55 -6.82 11.47 -21.03
CA ALA A 55 -6.43 12.87 -20.78
C ALA A 55 -4.92 13.01 -20.55
N LEU A 56 -4.32 12.06 -19.81
CA LEU A 56 -2.89 11.99 -19.52
C LEU A 56 -2.09 11.86 -20.84
N VAL A 57 -2.44 10.93 -21.72
CA VAL A 57 -1.76 10.73 -23.02
C VAL A 57 -2.00 11.93 -23.97
N ALA A 58 -3.15 12.59 -23.84
CA ALA A 58 -3.44 13.81 -24.59
C ALA A 58 -2.76 15.07 -24.01
N HIS A 59 -2.09 14.96 -22.86
CA HIS A 59 -1.49 16.09 -22.11
C HIS A 59 -2.52 17.19 -21.77
N ASP A 60 -3.78 16.83 -21.61
CA ASP A 60 -4.89 17.78 -21.45
C ASP A 60 -5.77 17.43 -20.23
N PRO A 61 -5.42 17.96 -19.04
CA PRO A 61 -6.19 17.72 -17.82
C PRO A 61 -7.59 18.36 -17.85
N SER A 62 -7.86 19.30 -18.77
CA SER A 62 -9.17 19.94 -18.88
C SER A 62 -10.29 18.99 -19.34
N ARG A 63 -9.91 17.82 -19.89
CA ARG A 63 -10.84 16.75 -20.26
C ARG A 63 -11.43 15.99 -19.07
N LEU A 64 -10.92 16.24 -17.85
CA LEU A 64 -11.33 15.49 -16.66
C LEU A 64 -12.40 16.24 -15.86
N PRO A 65 -13.44 15.53 -15.41
CA PRO A 65 -14.35 16.05 -14.41
C PRO A 65 -13.67 16.01 -13.04
N VAL A 66 -13.00 17.10 -12.67
CA VAL A 66 -12.30 17.22 -11.38
C VAL A 66 -13.01 18.14 -10.42
N THR A 67 -12.79 17.93 -9.12
CA THR A 67 -13.22 18.91 -8.09
C THR A 67 -12.33 20.16 -8.13
N LYS A 68 -12.83 21.28 -7.61
CA LYS A 68 -12.08 22.54 -7.56
C LYS A 68 -10.72 22.40 -6.87
N TYR A 69 -10.62 21.51 -5.91
CA TYR A 69 -9.41 21.31 -5.07
C TYR A 69 -8.86 19.90 -5.20
N ILE A 70 -8.82 19.37 -6.43
CA ILE A 70 -8.20 18.07 -6.66
C ILE A 70 -6.78 18.02 -6.06
N LYS A 71 -6.50 16.94 -5.36
CA LYS A 71 -5.16 16.63 -4.89
C LYS A 71 -4.52 15.60 -5.82
N TYR A 72 -3.39 15.96 -6.45
CA TYR A 72 -2.61 15.06 -7.29
C TYR A 72 -1.20 14.90 -6.71
N THR A 73 -0.75 13.65 -6.65
CA THR A 73 0.65 13.33 -6.32
C THR A 73 1.22 12.37 -7.34
N GLU A 74 2.51 12.50 -7.59
CA GLU A 74 3.31 11.57 -8.37
C GLU A 74 4.58 11.23 -7.60
N ASN A 75 4.81 9.93 -7.38
CA ASN A 75 5.96 9.45 -6.60
C ASN A 75 6.15 10.26 -5.30
N GLY A 76 5.08 10.35 -4.50
CA GLY A 76 5.05 11.04 -3.22
C GLY A 76 5.13 12.57 -3.28
N GLN A 77 5.30 13.17 -4.45
CA GLN A 77 5.38 14.63 -4.59
C GLN A 77 4.04 15.21 -5.03
N ARG A 78 3.56 16.24 -4.31
CA ARG A 78 2.38 16.99 -4.74
C ARG A 78 2.71 17.85 -5.95
N LEU A 79 2.00 17.63 -7.04
CA LEU A 79 2.14 18.36 -8.29
C LEU A 79 0.82 19.03 -8.68
N ALA A 80 0.92 20.01 -9.57
CA ALA A 80 -0.25 20.48 -10.31
C ALA A 80 -0.73 19.39 -11.27
N LEU A 81 -2.03 19.21 -11.42
CA LEU A 81 -2.57 18.33 -12.44
C LEU A 81 -2.16 18.84 -13.82
N GLY A 82 -1.54 17.99 -14.63
CA GLY A 82 -0.94 18.37 -15.91
C GLY A 82 0.59 18.52 -15.86
N ASP A 83 1.21 18.31 -14.70
CA ASP A 83 2.68 18.33 -14.56
C ASP A 83 3.25 16.91 -14.32
N GLY A 84 4.57 16.76 -14.33
CA GLY A 84 5.26 15.47 -14.19
C GLY A 84 4.95 14.51 -15.35
N PHE A 85 4.49 13.31 -15.06
CA PHE A 85 4.14 12.28 -16.03
C PHE A 85 3.13 12.75 -17.08
N TRP A 86 2.27 13.72 -16.76
CA TRP A 86 1.35 14.36 -17.70
C TRP A 86 2.03 15.00 -18.91
N ARG A 87 3.29 15.42 -18.76
CA ARG A 87 4.04 16.07 -19.86
C ARG A 87 4.80 15.08 -20.72
N THR A 88 4.97 13.86 -20.25
CA THR A 88 5.89 12.89 -20.85
C THR A 88 5.24 11.58 -21.26
N ALA A 89 4.01 11.29 -20.79
CA ALA A 89 3.24 10.12 -21.16
C ALA A 89 2.91 10.15 -22.66
N THR A 90 3.20 9.08 -23.41
CA THR A 90 3.01 9.04 -24.87
C THR A 90 2.02 8.00 -25.34
N ALA A 91 1.76 6.94 -24.59
CA ALA A 91 0.80 5.90 -24.92
C ALA A 91 0.45 5.04 -23.69
N ARG A 92 -0.68 4.35 -23.78
CA ARG A 92 -1.01 3.22 -22.91
C ARG A 92 -0.29 1.96 -23.39
N GLY A 93 0.06 1.07 -22.47
CA GLY A 93 0.46 -0.31 -22.77
C GLY A 93 -0.73 -1.26 -22.78
N ASP A 94 -0.44 -2.56 -22.87
CA ASP A 94 -1.45 -3.61 -23.04
C ASP A 94 -1.97 -4.14 -21.70
N TYR A 95 -1.12 -4.14 -20.65
CA TYR A 95 -1.50 -4.64 -19.33
C TYR A 95 -2.35 -3.64 -18.55
N LYS A 96 -3.49 -4.11 -18.02
CA LYS A 96 -4.44 -3.31 -17.22
C LYS A 96 -5.10 -4.19 -16.17
N LEU A 97 -5.08 -3.74 -14.93
CA LEU A 97 -5.79 -4.33 -13.80
C LEU A 97 -6.48 -3.22 -13.03
N TYR A 98 -7.80 -3.32 -12.87
CA TYR A 98 -8.63 -2.38 -12.11
C TYR A 98 -9.03 -3.03 -10.78
N ILE A 99 -9.09 -2.23 -9.74
CA ILE A 99 -9.51 -2.62 -8.40
C ILE A 99 -10.57 -1.63 -7.95
N GLU A 100 -11.83 -2.05 -7.81
CA GLU A 100 -12.95 -1.14 -7.65
C GLU A 100 -13.58 -1.25 -6.28
N ASP A 101 -13.43 -0.21 -5.46
CA ASP A 101 -14.13 -0.05 -4.18
C ASP A 101 -15.40 0.80 -4.37
N THR A 102 -16.49 0.13 -4.72
CA THR A 102 -17.78 0.81 -4.96
C THR A 102 -18.40 1.38 -3.68
N GLN A 103 -17.96 0.94 -2.50
CA GLN A 103 -18.44 1.46 -1.22
C GLN A 103 -17.78 2.79 -0.87
N ALA A 104 -16.47 2.90 -1.09
CA ALA A 104 -15.71 4.12 -0.82
C ALA A 104 -15.73 5.11 -1.99
N GLY A 105 -16.14 4.67 -3.20
CA GLY A 105 -16.01 5.47 -4.41
C GLY A 105 -14.55 5.64 -4.82
N GLU A 106 -13.73 4.62 -4.61
CA GLU A 106 -12.32 4.62 -4.95
C GLU A 106 -11.99 3.54 -5.99
N VAL A 107 -11.02 3.81 -6.81
CA VAL A 107 -10.52 2.84 -7.80
C VAL A 107 -9.00 2.87 -7.85
N GLY A 108 -8.42 1.68 -7.78
CA GLY A 108 -7.01 1.41 -8.04
C GLY A 108 -6.81 0.91 -9.47
N PHE A 109 -5.62 1.15 -9.99
CA PHE A 109 -5.22 0.68 -11.31
C PHE A 109 -3.74 0.33 -11.32
N PHE A 110 -3.43 -0.83 -11.86
CA PHE A 110 -2.08 -1.16 -12.32
C PHE A 110 -2.08 -1.30 -13.84
N GLY A 111 -1.13 -0.65 -14.49
CA GLY A 111 -1.02 -0.76 -15.94
C GLY A 111 0.35 -0.40 -16.47
N THR A 112 0.59 -0.79 -17.72
CA THR A 112 1.76 -0.37 -18.46
C THR A 112 1.44 0.90 -19.26
N MET A 113 2.42 1.78 -19.33
CA MET A 113 2.37 3.03 -20.09
C MET A 113 3.67 3.22 -20.84
N LYS A 114 3.73 4.25 -21.68
CA LYS A 114 4.97 4.71 -22.31
C LYS A 114 5.24 6.16 -21.89
N GLU A 115 6.45 6.44 -21.47
CA GLU A 115 6.96 7.76 -21.15
C GLU A 115 8.09 8.09 -22.10
N ALA A 116 7.95 9.16 -22.88
CA ALA A 116 8.91 9.49 -23.94
C ALA A 116 9.27 8.26 -24.84
N GLY A 117 8.28 7.43 -25.13
CA GLY A 117 8.42 6.20 -25.90
C GLY A 117 8.96 4.98 -25.13
N GLN A 118 9.45 5.15 -23.90
CA GLN A 118 9.98 4.05 -23.05
C GLN A 118 8.87 3.42 -22.21
N PRO A 119 8.88 2.07 -22.03
CA PRO A 119 7.88 1.42 -21.19
C PRO A 119 8.10 1.77 -19.71
N VAL A 120 7.00 2.06 -19.02
CA VAL A 120 6.92 2.32 -17.58
C VAL A 120 5.74 1.57 -16.97
N ILE A 121 5.72 1.40 -15.66
CA ILE A 121 4.61 0.81 -14.93
C ILE A 121 3.95 1.90 -14.10
N LEU A 122 2.64 2.01 -14.20
CA LEU A 122 1.82 2.95 -13.44
C LEU A 122 0.97 2.21 -12.42
N ALA A 123 1.04 2.62 -11.18
CA ALA A 123 0.01 2.40 -10.17
C ALA A 123 -0.73 3.72 -9.96
N LEU A 124 -2.05 3.70 -10.04
CA LEU A 124 -2.89 4.89 -9.91
C LEU A 124 -4.04 4.60 -8.94
N ARG A 125 -4.32 5.54 -8.04
CA ARG A 125 -5.54 5.58 -7.24
C ARG A 125 -6.33 6.84 -7.60
N LEU A 126 -7.62 6.69 -7.82
CA LEU A 126 -8.55 7.81 -7.95
C LEU A 126 -9.63 7.71 -6.87
N ARG A 127 -9.99 8.85 -6.28
CA ARG A 127 -11.17 8.99 -5.45
C ARG A 127 -12.22 9.78 -6.20
N ILE A 128 -13.40 9.19 -6.30
CA ILE A 128 -14.55 9.78 -6.99
C ILE A 128 -15.53 10.33 -5.96
N TYR A 129 -15.80 11.60 -6.06
CA TYR A 129 -16.76 12.31 -5.22
C TYR A 129 -17.72 13.12 -6.11
N GLU A 130 -19.02 12.88 -5.97
CA GLU A 130 -20.05 13.57 -6.78
C GLU A 130 -19.77 13.54 -8.30
N ASN A 131 -19.40 12.35 -8.82
CA ASN A 131 -19.01 12.13 -10.22
C ASN A 131 -17.83 12.99 -10.70
N LYS A 132 -16.94 13.36 -9.80
CA LYS A 132 -15.69 14.09 -10.09
C LYS A 132 -14.52 13.43 -9.40
N ILE A 133 -13.36 13.51 -10.01
CA ILE A 133 -12.10 13.07 -9.40
C ILE A 133 -11.70 14.12 -8.35
N SER A 134 -11.68 13.72 -7.09
CA SER A 134 -11.25 14.57 -5.97
C SER A 134 -9.79 14.34 -5.59
N GLU A 135 -9.29 13.11 -5.80
CA GLU A 135 -7.92 12.72 -5.49
C GLU A 135 -7.36 11.85 -6.61
N ALA A 136 -6.09 12.05 -6.92
CA ALA A 136 -5.32 11.19 -7.80
C ALA A 136 -3.91 10.98 -7.22
N GLU A 137 -3.54 9.73 -6.99
CA GLU A 137 -2.24 9.33 -6.47
C GLU A 137 -1.59 8.38 -7.46
N ALA A 138 -0.44 8.77 -8.02
CA ALA A 138 0.28 7.99 -9.02
C ALA A 138 1.66 7.59 -8.50
N ILE A 139 2.00 6.31 -8.70
CA ILE A 139 3.37 5.81 -8.59
C ILE A 139 3.79 5.34 -9.97
N VAL A 140 4.82 5.96 -10.52
CA VAL A 140 5.37 5.63 -11.84
C VAL A 140 6.75 5.02 -11.64
N ALA A 141 6.86 3.71 -11.88
CA ALA A 141 8.13 3.02 -11.91
C ALA A 141 8.76 3.19 -13.30
N ARG A 142 9.86 3.92 -13.33
CA ARG A 142 10.57 4.33 -14.56
C ARG A 142 12.09 4.20 -14.39
N GLY A 143 12.78 4.16 -15.49
CA GLY A 143 14.23 4.46 -15.56
C GLY A 143 15.20 3.36 -15.12
N ASP A 144 14.78 2.38 -14.34
CA ASP A 144 15.63 1.24 -14.00
C ASP A 144 15.38 0.01 -14.89
N THR A 145 16.36 -0.90 -14.91
CA THR A 145 16.26 -2.12 -15.71
C THR A 145 15.09 -3.00 -15.27
N MET A 146 14.75 -2.99 -13.98
CA MET A 146 13.66 -3.79 -13.43
C MET A 146 12.32 -3.26 -13.93
N ALA A 147 12.06 -1.95 -13.85
CA ALA A 147 10.83 -1.34 -14.30
C ALA A 147 10.61 -1.51 -15.82
N VAL A 148 11.64 -1.26 -16.64
CA VAL A 148 11.56 -1.39 -18.11
C VAL A 148 11.31 -2.84 -18.54
N ASN A 149 12.03 -3.79 -17.99
CA ASN A 149 11.84 -5.19 -18.30
C ASN A 149 10.51 -5.72 -17.75
N GLY A 150 10.14 -5.27 -16.56
CA GLY A 150 8.85 -5.62 -15.95
C GLY A 150 7.66 -5.12 -16.74
N ALA A 151 7.68 -3.89 -17.23
CA ALA A 151 6.64 -3.35 -18.10
C ALA A 151 6.50 -4.20 -19.39
N LYS A 152 7.62 -4.58 -20.02
CA LYS A 152 7.62 -5.50 -21.17
C LYS A 152 7.06 -6.88 -20.83
N ASN A 153 7.37 -7.41 -19.63
CA ASN A 153 6.83 -8.69 -19.18
C ASN A 153 5.32 -8.61 -18.97
N LEU A 154 4.82 -7.54 -18.35
CA LEU A 154 3.38 -7.31 -18.14
C LEU A 154 2.66 -7.19 -19.49
N ASP A 155 3.18 -6.42 -20.43
CA ASP A 155 2.59 -6.30 -21.79
C ASP A 155 2.58 -7.66 -22.51
N LYS A 156 3.61 -8.47 -22.33
CA LYS A 156 3.64 -9.85 -22.88
C LYS A 156 2.59 -10.75 -22.23
N LEU A 157 2.29 -10.58 -20.94
CA LEU A 157 1.18 -11.27 -20.28
C LEU A 157 -0.18 -10.77 -20.81
N GLY A 158 -0.28 -9.49 -21.15
CA GLY A 158 -1.45 -8.82 -21.71
C GLY A 158 -2.65 -8.73 -20.80
N LYS A 159 -2.81 -9.68 -19.88
CA LYS A 159 -3.93 -9.74 -18.91
C LYS A 159 -3.43 -10.08 -17.52
N PRO A 160 -4.10 -9.57 -16.45
CA PRO A 160 -3.79 -9.94 -15.09
C PRO A 160 -4.15 -11.41 -14.81
N ASP A 161 -3.61 -11.95 -13.70
CA ASP A 161 -4.04 -13.26 -13.20
C ASP A 161 -5.56 -13.25 -12.99
N PRO A 162 -6.29 -14.22 -13.59
CA PRO A 162 -7.76 -14.27 -13.48
C PRO A 162 -8.29 -14.31 -12.05
N ILE A 163 -7.48 -14.65 -11.07
CA ILE A 163 -7.89 -14.66 -9.66
C ILE A 163 -8.31 -13.27 -9.16
N TYR A 164 -7.70 -12.19 -9.67
CA TYR A 164 -8.08 -10.80 -9.31
C TYR A 164 -9.45 -10.40 -9.87
N LEU A 165 -9.89 -11.05 -10.95
CA LEU A 165 -11.13 -10.69 -11.65
C LEU A 165 -12.34 -11.50 -11.17
N ARG A 166 -12.11 -12.53 -10.34
CA ARG A 166 -13.17 -13.42 -9.85
C ARG A 166 -13.68 -12.97 -8.49
N ASP A 167 -15.00 -12.96 -8.35
CA ASP A 167 -15.63 -12.77 -7.05
C ASP A 167 -15.27 -13.90 -6.10
N THR A 168 -14.95 -13.55 -4.87
CA THR A 168 -14.76 -14.51 -3.80
C THR A 168 -16.10 -15.18 -3.46
N PRO A 169 -16.17 -16.51 -3.35
CA PRO A 169 -17.37 -17.21 -2.92
C PRO A 169 -17.94 -16.59 -1.64
N LYS A 170 -19.26 -16.42 -1.55
CA LYS A 170 -19.90 -15.75 -0.40
C LYS A 170 -19.52 -16.35 0.95
N SER A 171 -19.32 -17.67 0.98
CA SER A 171 -18.89 -18.39 2.19
C SER A 171 -17.45 -18.11 2.63
N GLU A 172 -16.63 -17.55 1.74
CA GLU A 172 -15.22 -17.23 1.97
C GLU A 172 -14.96 -15.72 2.07
N ARG A 173 -16.02 -14.91 1.87
CA ARG A 173 -15.91 -13.46 2.02
C ARG A 173 -15.73 -13.11 3.50
N VAL A 174 -14.79 -12.24 3.75
CA VAL A 174 -14.53 -11.70 5.08
C VAL A 174 -14.86 -10.20 5.12
N SER A 175 -14.88 -9.61 6.30
CA SER A 175 -15.17 -8.18 6.43
C SER A 175 -14.05 -7.32 5.81
N ARG A 176 -14.37 -6.04 5.52
CA ARG A 176 -13.39 -5.07 5.03
C ARG A 176 -12.17 -4.97 5.96
N LEU A 177 -12.40 -4.95 7.26
CA LEU A 177 -11.32 -4.87 8.25
C LEU A 177 -10.47 -6.14 8.28
N ASP A 178 -11.08 -7.32 8.16
CA ASP A 178 -10.34 -8.59 8.11
C ASP A 178 -9.46 -8.68 6.84
N LEU A 179 -9.93 -8.12 5.72
CA LEU A 179 -9.12 -8.02 4.49
C LEU A 179 -7.89 -7.13 4.73
N ILE A 180 -8.09 -5.95 5.32
CA ILE A 180 -7.01 -5.02 5.67
C ILE A 180 -6.04 -5.66 6.66
N ASP A 181 -6.55 -6.29 7.72
CA ASP A 181 -5.72 -6.95 8.73
C ASP A 181 -4.88 -8.08 8.12
N THR A 182 -5.46 -8.86 7.20
CA THR A 182 -4.73 -9.92 6.51
C THR A 182 -3.63 -9.34 5.63
N ALA A 183 -3.90 -8.29 4.86
CA ALA A 183 -2.89 -7.59 4.08
C ALA A 183 -1.81 -6.96 4.97
N ASN A 184 -2.19 -6.37 6.12
CA ASN A 184 -1.25 -5.76 7.05
C ASN A 184 -0.31 -6.78 7.73
N LYS A 185 -0.73 -8.05 7.88
CA LYS A 185 0.15 -9.13 8.37
C LYS A 185 1.37 -9.33 7.46
N TYR A 186 1.22 -9.10 6.15
CA TYR A 186 2.36 -9.14 5.23
C TYR A 186 3.38 -8.04 5.55
N PHE A 187 2.94 -6.80 5.73
CA PHE A 187 3.84 -5.70 6.07
C PHE A 187 4.48 -5.90 7.44
N SER A 188 3.69 -6.28 8.45
CA SER A 188 4.20 -6.52 9.79
C SER A 188 5.16 -7.72 9.83
N GLY A 189 4.83 -8.79 9.14
CA GLY A 189 5.68 -9.98 9.03
C GLY A 189 7.01 -9.70 8.34
N MET A 190 7.02 -8.83 7.32
CA MET A 190 8.26 -8.42 6.65
C MET A 190 9.11 -7.50 7.52
N GLN A 191 8.52 -6.48 8.14
CA GLN A 191 9.24 -5.54 9.03
C GLN A 191 9.84 -6.26 10.24
N GLN A 192 9.15 -7.26 10.79
CA GLN A 192 9.58 -8.04 11.94
C GLN A 192 10.31 -9.33 11.56
N ASP A 193 10.68 -9.46 10.28
CA ASP A 193 11.22 -10.70 9.76
C ASP A 193 12.50 -11.15 10.48
N ASN A 194 12.41 -12.31 11.10
CA ASN A 194 13.52 -13.00 11.76
C ASN A 194 13.58 -14.49 11.38
N GLY A 195 12.77 -14.89 10.40
CA GLY A 195 12.61 -16.27 9.96
C GLY A 195 11.79 -17.16 10.90
N LYS A 196 11.28 -16.63 12.01
CA LYS A 196 10.57 -17.40 13.07
C LYS A 196 9.13 -16.91 13.32
N GLY A 197 8.62 -15.99 12.49
CA GLY A 197 7.28 -15.46 12.60
C GLY A 197 6.20 -16.48 12.22
N ASP A 198 4.94 -16.15 12.56
CA ASP A 198 3.79 -16.86 12.00
C ASP A 198 3.48 -16.30 10.61
N TYR A 199 3.69 -17.12 9.60
CA TYR A 199 3.44 -16.81 8.19
C TYR A 199 2.23 -17.58 7.65
N SER A 200 1.29 -17.99 8.51
CA SER A 200 0.08 -18.75 8.16
C SER A 200 -0.93 -17.94 7.32
N PHE A 201 -0.75 -16.62 7.28
CA PHE A 201 -1.54 -15.72 6.43
C PHE A 201 -1.26 -15.85 4.93
N PHE A 202 -0.23 -16.60 4.52
CA PHE A 202 -0.03 -16.97 3.14
C PHE A 202 -0.79 -18.24 2.78
N ALA A 203 -1.45 -18.24 1.63
CA ALA A 203 -1.91 -19.47 0.99
C ALA A 203 -0.74 -20.26 0.40
N ASP A 204 -0.91 -21.56 0.22
CA ASP A 204 0.17 -22.41 -0.31
C ASP A 204 0.50 -22.07 -1.78
N ASP A 205 -0.47 -21.55 -2.53
CA ASP A 205 -0.35 -21.10 -3.91
C ASP A 205 0.08 -19.62 -4.04
N CYS A 206 0.51 -18.99 -2.96
CA CYS A 206 0.88 -17.58 -2.96
C CYS A 206 1.98 -17.25 -3.95
N ASN A 207 1.69 -16.30 -4.88
CA ASN A 207 2.64 -15.76 -5.83
C ASN A 207 2.75 -14.24 -5.73
N ARG A 208 3.96 -13.72 -6.01
CA ARG A 208 4.26 -12.29 -5.97
C ARG A 208 4.92 -11.81 -7.26
N LEU A 209 4.37 -10.71 -7.80
CA LEU A 209 4.94 -9.92 -8.88
C LEU A 209 5.39 -8.56 -8.33
N GLU A 210 6.63 -8.17 -8.56
CA GLU A 210 7.16 -6.84 -8.21
C GLU A 210 7.69 -6.18 -9.48
N ASN A 211 7.17 -5.00 -9.83
CA ASN A 211 7.45 -4.33 -11.09
C ASN A 211 7.40 -5.31 -12.29
N GLY A 212 6.37 -6.17 -12.37
CA GLY A 212 6.20 -7.14 -13.46
C GLY A 212 7.18 -8.30 -13.48
N MET A 213 8.04 -8.44 -12.47
CA MET A 213 8.94 -9.57 -12.31
C MET A 213 8.37 -10.56 -11.30
N GLN A 214 8.31 -11.84 -11.64
CA GLN A 214 7.90 -12.87 -10.68
C GLN A 214 9.01 -13.09 -9.65
N THR A 215 8.73 -12.76 -8.39
CA THR A 215 9.70 -12.81 -7.28
C THR A 215 9.48 -13.98 -6.33
N THR A 216 8.45 -14.80 -6.57
CA THR A 216 8.21 -16.08 -5.88
C THR A 216 7.85 -17.16 -6.88
N ASN A 217 8.18 -18.42 -6.56
CA ASN A 217 7.88 -19.58 -7.42
C ASN A 217 8.27 -19.40 -8.90
N ALA A 218 9.28 -18.58 -9.17
CA ALA A 218 9.73 -18.29 -10.53
C ALA A 218 10.38 -19.54 -11.14
N PRO A 219 9.87 -20.07 -12.28
CA PRO A 219 10.28 -21.37 -12.81
C PRO A 219 11.75 -21.40 -13.29
N ASN A 220 12.28 -20.26 -13.68
CA ASN A 220 13.66 -20.12 -14.18
C ASN A 220 14.47 -19.14 -13.32
N ALA A 221 14.23 -19.16 -12.00
CA ALA A 221 14.94 -18.28 -11.09
C ALA A 221 16.45 -18.55 -11.14
N ARG A 222 17.23 -17.49 -11.28
CA ARG A 222 18.69 -17.59 -11.11
C ARG A 222 19.00 -17.97 -9.66
N PRO A 223 20.13 -18.66 -9.41
CA PRO A 223 20.59 -18.91 -8.05
C PRO A 223 20.62 -17.60 -7.25
N ALA A 224 20.15 -17.66 -6.01
CA ALA A 224 20.20 -16.49 -5.11
C ALA A 224 21.67 -16.08 -4.90
N ARG A 225 21.89 -14.77 -4.87
CA ARG A 225 23.19 -14.23 -4.41
C ARG A 225 23.36 -14.54 -2.92
N PRO A 226 24.58 -14.69 -2.41
CA PRO A 226 24.79 -14.77 -0.98
C PRO A 226 24.09 -13.61 -0.25
N GLY A 227 23.33 -13.92 0.81
CA GLY A 227 22.58 -12.91 1.55
C GLY A 227 21.26 -12.42 0.92
N SER A 228 20.80 -13.05 -0.17
CA SER A 228 19.53 -12.75 -0.81
C SER A 228 18.61 -13.97 -0.84
N TYR A 229 17.30 -13.75 -0.81
CA TYR A 229 16.33 -14.82 -1.00
C TYR A 229 16.25 -15.28 -2.46
N SER A 230 15.79 -16.50 -2.68
CA SER A 230 15.60 -17.04 -4.02
C SER A 230 14.20 -16.76 -4.54
N ALA A 231 14.09 -16.28 -5.78
CA ALA A 231 12.82 -16.15 -6.48
C ALA A 231 12.15 -17.50 -6.80
N ALA A 232 12.87 -18.62 -6.69
CA ALA A 232 12.29 -19.96 -6.79
C ALA A 232 11.48 -20.37 -5.55
N TRP A 233 11.64 -19.67 -4.42
CA TRP A 233 10.90 -19.97 -3.20
C TRP A 233 9.52 -19.33 -3.24
N GLY A 234 8.51 -20.01 -2.63
CA GLY A 234 7.19 -19.44 -2.40
C GLY A 234 7.20 -18.36 -1.30
N CYS A 235 6.10 -17.62 -1.18
CA CYS A 235 5.97 -16.50 -0.23
C CYS A 235 6.37 -16.89 1.20
N LYS A 236 5.78 -17.94 1.72
CA LYS A 236 6.03 -18.42 3.10
C LYS A 236 7.51 -18.79 3.32
N LYS A 237 8.15 -19.45 2.35
CA LYS A 237 9.55 -19.85 2.46
C LYS A 237 10.50 -18.66 2.44
N GLN A 238 10.18 -17.62 1.66
CA GLN A 238 10.99 -16.39 1.66
C GLN A 238 10.95 -15.69 3.02
N PHE A 239 9.78 -15.56 3.64
CA PHE A 239 9.66 -15.02 4.99
C PHE A 239 10.34 -15.91 6.04
N ALA A 240 10.14 -17.23 5.97
CA ALA A 240 10.81 -18.16 6.89
C ALA A 240 12.34 -18.20 6.72
N SER A 241 12.89 -17.61 5.66
CA SER A 241 14.34 -17.49 5.48
C SER A 241 14.97 -16.42 6.38
N GLY A 242 14.18 -15.44 6.86
CA GLY A 242 14.69 -14.29 7.58
C GLY A 242 15.47 -13.28 6.73
N LEU A 243 15.52 -13.48 5.40
CA LEU A 243 16.30 -12.65 4.48
C LEU A 243 15.62 -11.31 4.14
N LEU A 244 14.34 -11.13 4.53
CA LEU A 244 13.59 -9.88 4.32
C LEU A 244 13.86 -8.85 5.42
N HIS A 245 14.65 -9.16 6.44
CA HIS A 245 15.00 -8.24 7.52
C HIS A 245 15.69 -6.95 7.07
N PHE A 246 16.15 -6.86 5.84
CA PHE A 246 16.73 -5.65 5.28
C PHE A 246 15.69 -4.52 5.13
N VAL A 247 14.40 -4.86 5.12
CA VAL A 247 13.31 -3.90 5.27
C VAL A 247 13.19 -3.57 6.76
N SER A 248 13.78 -2.47 7.18
CA SER A 248 13.87 -2.11 8.61
C SER A 248 12.59 -1.52 9.17
N ARG A 249 11.80 -0.85 8.33
CA ARG A 249 10.52 -0.24 8.71
C ARG A 249 9.59 -0.15 7.50
N ILE A 250 8.32 -0.52 7.70
CA ILE A 250 7.26 -0.30 6.73
C ILE A 250 6.27 0.69 7.35
N ARG A 251 6.18 1.87 6.80
CA ARG A 251 5.43 3.00 7.35
C ARG A 251 4.47 3.61 6.34
N ASP A 252 3.62 4.55 6.80
CA ASP A 252 2.55 5.18 6.00
C ASP A 252 1.68 4.13 5.29
N ARG A 253 1.29 3.09 6.05
CA ARG A 253 0.53 1.94 5.54
C ARG A 253 -0.91 2.33 5.30
N ARG A 254 -1.26 2.69 4.08
CA ARG A 254 -2.58 3.20 3.69
C ARG A 254 -3.30 2.18 2.81
N TYR A 255 -4.41 1.64 3.29
CA TYR A 255 -5.25 0.63 2.63
C TYR A 255 -6.44 1.34 1.98
N MET A 256 -6.22 1.96 0.82
CA MET A 256 -7.14 2.94 0.27
C MET A 256 -8.29 2.34 -0.54
N VAL A 257 -8.04 1.27 -1.30
CA VAL A 257 -9.06 0.63 -2.13
C VAL A 257 -9.27 -0.81 -1.67
N VAL A 258 -10.48 -1.16 -1.25
CA VAL A 258 -10.80 -2.50 -0.75
C VAL A 258 -12.03 -3.02 -1.46
N ASP A 259 -11.81 -3.93 -2.40
CA ASP A 259 -12.89 -4.67 -3.07
C ASP A 259 -13.29 -5.88 -2.24
N GLN A 260 -14.32 -5.71 -1.41
CA GLN A 260 -14.77 -6.78 -0.52
C GLN A 260 -15.39 -7.97 -1.27
N GLU A 261 -15.94 -7.76 -2.46
CA GLU A 261 -16.54 -8.84 -3.25
C GLU A 261 -15.46 -9.73 -3.86
N ARG A 262 -14.40 -9.14 -4.37
CA ARG A 262 -13.27 -9.88 -4.93
C ARG A 262 -12.22 -10.26 -3.89
N GLY A 263 -12.20 -9.58 -2.74
CA GLY A 263 -11.17 -9.78 -1.72
C GLY A 263 -9.84 -9.13 -2.11
N ASP A 264 -9.89 -8.03 -2.85
CA ASP A 264 -8.71 -7.30 -3.29
C ASP A 264 -8.46 -6.10 -2.39
N VAL A 265 -7.21 -5.94 -1.92
CA VAL A 265 -6.78 -4.83 -1.06
C VAL A 265 -5.62 -4.11 -1.72
N PHE A 266 -5.82 -2.84 -2.07
CA PHE A 266 -4.80 -2.00 -2.68
C PHE A 266 -4.27 -1.00 -1.66
N ALA A 267 -3.00 -1.14 -1.33
CA ALA A 267 -2.31 -0.41 -0.29
C ALA A 267 -1.16 0.42 -0.85
N PHE A 268 -0.83 1.49 -0.13
CA PHE A 268 0.35 2.33 -0.36
C PHE A 268 1.21 2.34 0.88
N GLY A 269 2.51 2.56 0.72
CA GLY A 269 3.42 2.63 1.85
C GLY A 269 4.86 2.89 1.44
N PHE A 270 5.72 2.94 2.44
CA PHE A 270 7.16 3.09 2.28
C PHE A 270 7.90 1.96 2.99
N PHE A 271 8.82 1.33 2.27
CA PHE A 271 9.74 0.34 2.83
C PHE A 271 11.11 1.02 3.02
N ASP A 272 11.42 1.34 4.26
CA ASP A 272 12.71 1.90 4.62
C ASP A 272 13.75 0.80 4.81
N HIS A 273 14.95 1.08 4.34
CA HIS A 273 16.13 0.22 4.44
C HIS A 273 17.21 1.00 5.16
N GLU A 274 17.23 0.86 6.49
CA GLU A 274 18.18 1.56 7.35
C GLU A 274 19.59 1.04 7.15
N ALA A 275 20.57 1.95 7.05
CA ALA A 275 21.97 1.57 6.96
C ALA A 275 22.44 0.85 8.24
N GLY A 276 23.27 -0.16 8.07
CA GLY A 276 23.80 -0.96 9.18
C GLY A 276 22.83 -2.01 9.75
N ASN A 277 21.63 -2.14 9.22
CA ASN A 277 20.70 -3.22 9.59
C ASN A 277 21.14 -4.55 8.99
N THR A 278 22.35 -4.98 9.37
CA THR A 278 22.95 -6.25 8.93
C THR A 278 22.90 -7.28 10.04
N ARG A 279 22.68 -8.53 9.69
CA ARG A 279 22.77 -9.65 10.64
C ARG A 279 23.27 -10.92 9.98
N THR A 280 23.80 -11.83 10.81
CA THR A 280 24.21 -13.19 10.40
C THR A 280 23.15 -14.19 10.87
N PHE A 281 22.67 -15.03 9.99
CA PHE A 281 21.66 -16.05 10.27
C PHE A 281 21.80 -17.25 9.34
N GLN A 282 21.04 -18.31 9.61
CA GLN A 282 20.98 -19.49 8.74
C GLN A 282 19.73 -19.44 7.87
N THR A 283 19.92 -19.70 6.58
CA THR A 283 18.81 -19.86 5.62
C THR A 283 18.16 -21.24 5.75
N PRO A 284 16.96 -21.47 5.20
CA PRO A 284 16.29 -22.77 5.25
C PRO A 284 17.07 -23.92 4.60
N ASP A 285 18.01 -23.63 3.70
CA ASP A 285 18.93 -24.59 3.10
C ASP A 285 20.22 -24.77 3.90
N GLY A 286 20.28 -24.28 5.13
CA GLY A 286 21.34 -24.49 6.11
C GLY A 286 22.60 -23.65 5.91
N LYS A 287 22.58 -22.66 5.00
CA LYS A 287 23.74 -21.78 4.78
C LYS A 287 23.75 -20.65 5.79
N THR A 288 24.91 -20.31 6.31
CA THR A 288 25.15 -19.12 7.11
C THR A 288 25.39 -17.93 6.19
N VAL A 289 24.61 -16.87 6.32
CA VAL A 289 24.72 -15.64 5.52
C VAL A 289 24.73 -14.41 6.41
N THR A 290 25.42 -13.36 5.96
CA THR A 290 25.34 -12.02 6.53
C THR A 290 24.79 -11.10 5.46
N ALA A 291 23.69 -10.41 5.78
CA ALA A 291 22.98 -9.55 4.83
C ALA A 291 22.36 -8.34 5.52
N GLY A 292 22.16 -7.29 4.75
CA GLY A 292 21.51 -6.05 5.15
C GLY A 292 22.02 -4.85 4.35
N PRO A 293 21.32 -3.71 4.41
CA PRO A 293 21.69 -2.50 3.66
C PRO A 293 22.97 -1.86 4.22
N VAL A 294 23.84 -1.40 3.32
CA VAL A 294 25.05 -0.63 3.65
C VAL A 294 24.76 0.86 3.70
N THR A 295 23.93 1.34 2.79
CA THR A 295 23.47 2.75 2.72
C THR A 295 21.95 2.80 2.88
N PRO A 296 21.39 3.87 3.50
CA PRO A 296 19.95 3.97 3.66
C PRO A 296 19.27 4.31 2.34
N TRP A 297 18.12 3.71 2.11
CA TRP A 297 17.25 4.00 0.96
C TRP A 297 15.81 3.58 1.26
N THR A 298 14.88 3.99 0.45
CA THR A 298 13.45 3.72 0.62
C THR A 298 12.83 3.26 -0.70
N TRP A 299 11.92 2.28 -0.65
CA TRP A 299 10.94 2.06 -1.68
C TRP A 299 9.65 2.80 -1.34
N GLU A 300 9.16 3.64 -2.24
CA GLU A 300 7.73 3.99 -2.29
C GLU A 300 7.00 2.95 -3.12
N LEU A 301 5.85 2.51 -2.66
CA LEU A 301 5.15 1.41 -3.32
C LEU A 301 3.63 1.54 -3.27
N ALA A 302 3.01 0.94 -4.30
CA ALA A 302 1.63 0.51 -4.29
C ALA A 302 1.60 -1.02 -4.39
N GLU A 303 0.82 -1.67 -3.54
CA GLU A 303 0.79 -3.12 -3.43
C GLU A 303 -0.64 -3.64 -3.35
N LEU A 304 -0.97 -4.57 -4.22
CA LEU A 304 -2.26 -5.23 -4.29
C LEU A 304 -2.16 -6.63 -3.71
N PHE A 305 -3.06 -6.93 -2.79
CA PHE A 305 -3.22 -8.25 -2.19
C PHE A 305 -4.53 -8.88 -2.63
N LYS A 306 -4.48 -10.11 -3.14
CA LYS A 306 -5.65 -10.98 -3.28
C LYS A 306 -5.81 -11.80 -2.03
N VAL A 307 -6.86 -11.55 -1.27
CA VAL A 307 -7.19 -12.27 -0.03
C VAL A 307 -8.44 -13.11 -0.23
N GLN A 308 -8.36 -14.40 0.04
CA GLN A 308 -9.48 -15.33 0.01
C GLN A 308 -9.35 -16.31 1.17
N GLY A 309 -10.45 -16.60 1.87
CA GLY A 309 -10.42 -17.48 3.04
C GLY A 309 -9.46 -17.00 4.15
N GLY A 310 -9.27 -15.70 4.30
CA GLY A 310 -8.35 -15.09 5.27
C GLY A 310 -6.86 -15.29 4.96
N LYS A 311 -6.51 -15.67 3.72
CA LYS A 311 -5.12 -15.87 3.28
C LYS A 311 -4.80 -15.10 2.01
N ILE A 312 -3.53 -14.72 1.86
CA ILE A 312 -3.00 -14.02 0.68
C ILE A 312 -2.60 -15.05 -0.38
N HIS A 313 -3.26 -14.98 -1.55
CA HIS A 313 -2.99 -15.84 -2.71
C HIS A 313 -2.12 -15.17 -3.76
N ARG A 314 -2.27 -13.87 -3.96
CA ARG A 314 -1.47 -13.09 -4.92
C ARG A 314 -1.07 -11.76 -4.33
N ILE A 315 0.09 -11.33 -4.75
CA ILE A 315 0.62 -10.00 -4.44
C ILE A 315 1.13 -9.42 -5.75
N GLN A 316 0.76 -8.18 -6.03
CA GLN A 316 1.34 -7.42 -7.15
C GLN A 316 1.74 -6.04 -6.67
N ALA A 317 3.01 -5.68 -6.86
CA ALA A 317 3.55 -4.42 -6.40
C ALA A 317 4.15 -3.59 -7.54
N VAL A 318 4.02 -2.28 -7.43
CA VAL A 318 4.79 -1.29 -8.19
C VAL A 318 5.60 -0.49 -7.18
N LEU A 319 6.92 -0.52 -7.36
CA LEU A 319 7.88 0.11 -6.47
C LEU A 319 8.75 1.09 -7.23
N THR A 320 9.06 2.21 -6.62
CA THR A 320 10.06 3.16 -7.10
C THR A 320 10.99 3.57 -5.97
N GLN A 321 12.26 3.82 -6.27
CA GLN A 321 13.19 4.28 -5.26
C GLN A 321 12.90 5.72 -4.89
N ALA A 322 12.87 6.01 -3.60
CA ALA A 322 12.62 7.32 -3.03
C ALA A 322 13.74 7.73 -2.07
N PRO A 323 13.92 9.02 -1.80
CA PRO A 323 14.79 9.49 -0.74
C PRO A 323 14.43 8.83 0.61
N TYR A 324 15.45 8.43 1.39
CA TYR A 324 15.23 7.82 2.69
C TYR A 324 14.41 8.75 3.61
N GLY A 325 13.31 8.21 4.16
CA GLY A 325 12.41 8.98 5.02
C GLY A 325 11.43 9.92 4.30
N MET A 326 11.31 9.88 2.96
CA MET A 326 10.32 10.66 2.21
C MET A 326 8.90 10.32 2.65
N THR A 327 7.98 11.29 2.60
CA THR A 327 6.55 11.12 2.89
C THR A 327 5.71 11.21 1.63
N SER A 328 4.53 10.58 1.63
CA SER A 328 3.61 10.56 0.47
C SER A 328 2.90 11.90 0.23
N GLY A 329 2.90 12.77 1.24
CA GLY A 329 2.05 13.96 1.23
C GLY A 329 0.56 13.69 1.47
N TRP A 330 0.16 12.43 1.76
CA TRP A 330 -1.23 12.04 2.05
C TRP A 330 -1.52 11.97 3.54
N SER A 331 -0.55 11.62 4.35
CA SER A 331 -0.63 11.50 5.80
C SER A 331 -0.02 12.71 6.51
N SER A 332 -0.39 12.95 7.77
CA SER A 332 0.37 13.84 8.64
C SER A 332 1.81 13.31 8.82
N TRP A 333 2.73 14.13 9.35
CA TRP A 333 4.09 13.65 9.63
C TRP A 333 4.09 12.45 10.57
N ASP A 334 3.32 12.52 11.65
CA ASP A 334 3.28 11.47 12.67
C ASP A 334 2.71 10.16 12.10
N ASP A 335 1.64 10.24 11.31
CA ASP A 335 1.06 9.08 10.65
C ASP A 335 1.99 8.51 9.56
N ALA A 336 2.65 9.38 8.79
CA ALA A 336 3.60 8.97 7.74
C ALA A 336 4.84 8.28 8.31
N MET A 337 5.21 8.57 9.57
CA MET A 337 6.31 7.90 10.28
C MET A 337 5.84 6.71 11.10
N SER A 338 4.55 6.42 11.14
CA SER A 338 3.95 5.30 11.86
C SER A 338 3.87 4.04 10.98
N ASP A 339 3.96 2.89 11.63
CA ASP A 339 3.64 1.58 11.03
C ASP A 339 2.18 1.14 11.27
N LYS A 340 1.36 2.02 11.85
CA LYS A 340 -0.06 1.76 12.04
C LYS A 340 -0.81 1.79 10.72
N PRO A 341 -1.73 0.82 10.48
CA PRO A 341 -2.57 0.84 9.30
C PRO A 341 -3.55 2.02 9.31
N GLN A 342 -3.79 2.59 8.13
CA GLN A 342 -4.73 3.68 7.86
C GLN A 342 -5.70 3.23 6.75
N TRP A 343 -6.99 3.58 6.85
CA TRP A 343 -8.03 3.24 5.86
C TRP A 343 -9.18 4.26 5.84
#